data_41096e4fabc341792473b39949c62ccb
#
_entry.id   41096e4fabc341792473b39949c62ccb
#
_cell.length_a   1.000
_cell.length_b   1.000
_cell.length_c   1.000
_cell.angle_alpha   90.00
_cell.angle_beta   90.00
_cell.angle_gamma   90.00
#
_symmetry.space_group_name_H-M   'P 1'
#
loop_
_entity.id
_entity.type
_entity.pdbx_description
1 polymer ?
#
loop_
_entity_poly.entity_id
_entity_poly.type
_entity_poly.pdbx_seq_one_letter_code
_entity_poly.pdbx_strand_id
1 'polypeptide(L)'
;MAHSQAEYLLKTSMQLARSTANKRNAIRWDDQGLARIPSPITQWALKRVRPNVPRVGWSASGYARSLSDWIAENVTEIFASEFSIHHPAGFAGTCDALIGMKNNELVLADWKTSVGRKTKKDEDGLERLPPGHSYIDQCGAYSLGLKHLTGLQPTGAAIVLARRCGNPNIHYMTQAELEQAEKSFMTRVEQYFAALQNPIQVSA
;
A
#
# COMPACT_ATOMS: atom_id res chain seq x y z
N MET A 1 5.37 14.75 2.63
CA MET A 1 6.41 14.71 3.68
C MET A 1 6.37 13.44 4.52
N ALA A 2 5.25 13.03 5.14
CA ALA A 2 5.21 11.74 5.86
C ALA A 2 5.35 10.53 4.92
N HIS A 3 4.73 10.58 3.74
CA HIS A 3 4.92 9.61 2.65
C HIS A 3 6.39 9.48 2.26
N SER A 4 7.07 10.58 2.02
CA SER A 4 8.51 10.57 1.63
C SER A 4 9.39 9.90 2.67
N GLN A 5 9.03 9.92 3.95
CA GLN A 5 9.76 9.19 5.00
C GLN A 5 9.44 7.69 4.98
N ALA A 6 8.20 7.31 4.78
CA ALA A 6 7.82 5.91 4.60
C ALA A 6 8.51 5.31 3.37
N GLU A 7 8.48 6.04 2.26
CA GLU A 7 9.20 5.69 1.02
C GLU A 7 10.71 5.50 1.26
N TYR A 8 11.37 6.48 1.88
CA TYR A 8 12.79 6.39 2.20
C TYR A 8 13.08 5.16 3.07
N LEU A 9 12.28 4.94 4.12
CA LEU A 9 12.44 3.80 5.01
C LEU A 9 12.32 2.49 4.24
N LEU A 10 11.30 2.33 3.41
CA LEU A 10 11.07 1.11 2.65
C LEU A 10 12.14 0.89 1.58
N LYS A 11 12.41 1.88 0.72
CA LYS A 11 13.41 1.77 -0.37
C LYS A 11 14.79 1.44 0.17
N THR A 12 15.23 2.19 1.18
CA THR A 12 16.57 1.99 1.78
C THR A 12 16.67 0.65 2.50
N SER A 13 15.62 0.26 3.23
CA SER A 13 15.59 -1.04 3.91
C SER A 13 15.54 -2.20 2.92
N MET A 14 14.79 -2.08 1.84
CA MET A 14 14.74 -3.09 0.77
C MET A 14 16.12 -3.29 0.13
N GLN A 15 16.81 -2.20 -0.21
CA GLN A 15 18.17 -2.27 -0.78
C GLN A 15 19.14 -2.95 0.18
N LEU A 16 19.12 -2.56 1.45
CA LEU A 16 19.97 -3.13 2.49
C LEU A 16 19.66 -4.61 2.73
N ALA A 17 18.38 -4.99 2.78
CA ALA A 17 17.94 -6.35 2.96
C ALA A 17 18.37 -7.23 1.77
N ARG A 18 18.15 -6.77 0.54
CA ARG A 18 18.58 -7.48 -0.70
C ARG A 18 20.09 -7.69 -0.74
N SER A 19 20.87 -6.63 -0.47
CA SER A 19 22.33 -6.74 -0.43
C SER A 19 22.81 -7.73 0.63
N THR A 20 22.20 -7.72 1.81
CA THR A 20 22.53 -8.63 2.91
C THR A 20 22.15 -10.08 2.58
N ALA A 21 20.96 -10.28 2.02
CA ALA A 21 20.45 -11.59 1.63
C ALA A 21 21.29 -12.21 0.50
N ASN A 22 21.69 -11.42 -0.49
CA ASN A 22 22.61 -11.84 -1.55
C ASN A 22 23.95 -12.32 -0.99
N LYS A 23 24.59 -11.54 -0.13
CA LYS A 23 25.85 -11.93 0.52
C LYS A 23 25.75 -13.22 1.32
N ARG A 24 24.57 -13.54 1.84
CA ARG A 24 24.29 -14.74 2.64
C ARG A 24 23.69 -15.89 1.82
N ASN A 25 23.50 -15.69 0.52
CA ASN A 25 22.82 -16.65 -0.37
C ASN A 25 21.42 -17.05 0.15
N ALA A 26 20.69 -16.10 0.73
CA ALA A 26 19.46 -16.31 1.50
C ALA A 26 18.19 -15.98 0.73
N ILE A 27 18.29 -15.43 -0.51
CA ILE A 27 17.10 -15.16 -1.34
C ILE A 27 16.52 -16.50 -1.78
N ARG A 28 15.20 -16.63 -1.70
CA ARG A 28 14.42 -17.73 -2.24
C ARG A 28 13.40 -17.17 -3.22
N TRP A 29 13.04 -17.96 -4.22
CA TRP A 29 11.99 -17.63 -5.17
C TRP A 29 10.76 -18.45 -4.82
N ASP A 30 9.60 -17.81 -4.75
CA ASP A 30 8.33 -18.51 -4.55
C ASP A 30 7.71 -18.96 -5.88
N ASP A 31 6.58 -19.66 -5.80
CA ASP A 31 5.88 -20.20 -6.96
C ASP A 31 5.33 -19.11 -7.91
N GLN A 32 5.22 -17.87 -7.42
CA GLN A 32 4.82 -16.71 -8.22
C GLN A 32 6.00 -15.94 -8.80
N GLY A 33 7.23 -16.44 -8.63
CA GLY A 33 8.45 -15.80 -9.12
C GLY A 33 8.87 -14.58 -8.32
N LEU A 34 8.36 -14.39 -7.10
CA LEU A 34 8.80 -13.33 -6.19
C LEU A 34 10.07 -13.73 -5.45
N ALA A 35 11.02 -12.80 -5.42
CA ALA A 35 12.23 -12.95 -4.61
C ALA A 35 11.90 -12.72 -3.12
N ARG A 36 11.85 -13.80 -2.36
CA ARG A 36 11.60 -13.79 -0.92
C ARG A 36 12.89 -13.58 -0.15
N ILE A 37 12.90 -12.56 0.69
CA ILE A 37 13.99 -12.26 1.62
C ILE A 37 13.53 -12.68 3.02
N PRO A 38 14.31 -13.51 3.77
CA PRO A 38 13.90 -13.91 5.11
C PRO A 38 13.52 -12.73 6.00
N SER A 39 12.37 -12.81 6.65
CA SER A 39 11.82 -11.77 7.51
C SER A 39 12.83 -11.21 8.55
N PRO A 40 13.69 -12.03 9.20
CA PRO A 40 14.70 -11.50 10.11
C PRO A 40 15.69 -10.53 9.45
N ILE A 41 16.02 -10.73 8.15
CA ILE A 41 16.91 -9.84 7.40
C ILE A 41 16.20 -8.52 7.10
N THR A 42 14.94 -8.58 6.66
CA THR A 42 14.11 -7.39 6.41
C THR A 42 13.89 -6.59 7.69
N GLN A 43 13.53 -7.26 8.78
CA GLN A 43 13.33 -6.64 10.09
C GLN A 43 14.62 -6.00 10.63
N TRP A 44 15.76 -6.66 10.46
CA TRP A 44 17.06 -6.09 10.80
C TRP A 44 17.34 -4.82 9.96
N ALA A 45 17.08 -4.84 8.65
CA ALA A 45 17.27 -3.69 7.77
C ALA A 45 16.37 -2.51 8.17
N LEU A 46 15.09 -2.76 8.45
CA LEU A 46 14.14 -1.74 8.94
C LEU A 46 14.64 -1.09 10.24
N LYS A 47 15.06 -1.88 11.21
CA LYS A 47 15.62 -1.37 12.47
C LYS A 47 16.90 -0.56 12.26
N ARG A 48 17.73 -0.93 11.29
CA ARG A 48 19.00 -0.25 10.99
C ARG A 48 18.78 1.08 10.28
N VAL A 49 17.81 1.16 9.37
CA VAL A 49 17.53 2.36 8.56
C VAL A 49 16.69 3.37 9.32
N ARG A 50 15.71 2.92 10.12
CA ARG A 50 14.75 3.78 10.82
C ARG A 50 15.35 4.97 11.58
N PRO A 51 16.44 4.85 12.36
CA PRO A 51 17.06 5.99 13.03
C PRO A 51 17.64 7.06 12.09
N ASN A 52 17.93 6.68 10.84
CA ASN A 52 18.56 7.53 9.82
C ASN A 52 17.55 8.10 8.83
N VAL A 53 16.25 7.89 9.02
CA VAL A 53 15.21 8.48 8.18
C VAL A 53 15.29 10.00 8.29
N PRO A 54 15.33 10.74 7.16
CA PRO A 54 15.42 12.19 7.17
C PRO A 54 14.32 12.81 8.02
N ARG A 55 14.66 13.82 8.81
CA ARG A 55 13.67 14.51 9.65
C ARG A 55 12.74 15.36 8.78
N VAL A 56 11.45 15.32 9.09
CA VAL A 56 10.46 16.22 8.50
C VAL A 56 10.15 17.36 9.43
N GLY A 57 9.53 18.42 8.92
CA GLY A 57 9.07 19.55 9.71
C GLY A 57 8.16 19.11 10.86
N TRP A 58 8.11 19.87 11.92
CA TRP A 58 7.42 19.55 13.17
C TRP A 58 5.93 19.18 12.96
N SER A 59 5.26 19.86 12.03
CA SER A 59 3.84 19.61 11.71
C SER A 59 3.58 18.20 11.11
N ALA A 60 4.56 17.61 10.44
CA ALA A 60 4.47 16.30 9.79
C ALA A 60 5.12 15.17 10.62
N SER A 61 5.89 15.50 11.66
CA SER A 61 6.71 14.52 12.40
C SER A 61 5.88 13.43 13.09
N GLY A 62 4.70 13.78 13.59
CA GLY A 62 3.79 12.81 14.23
C GLY A 62 3.26 11.78 13.24
N TYR A 63 2.80 12.22 12.07
CA TYR A 63 2.32 11.32 11.00
C TYR A 63 3.43 10.40 10.50
N ALA A 64 4.62 10.94 10.30
CA ALA A 64 5.78 10.19 9.86
C ALA A 64 6.20 9.12 10.88
N ARG A 65 6.16 9.45 12.17
CA ARG A 65 6.42 8.50 13.25
C ARG A 65 5.38 7.39 13.24
N SER A 66 4.09 7.75 13.18
CA SER A 66 2.97 6.80 13.14
C SER A 66 3.14 5.76 12.02
N LEU A 67 3.50 6.20 10.78
CA LEU A 67 3.78 5.30 9.67
C LEU A 67 5.04 4.45 9.89
N SER A 68 6.14 5.08 10.31
CA SER A 68 7.41 4.38 10.50
C SER A 68 7.33 3.31 11.58
N ASP A 69 6.58 3.57 12.65
CA ASP A 69 6.37 2.62 13.73
C ASP A 69 5.54 1.43 13.22
N TRP A 70 4.44 1.71 12.51
CA TRP A 70 3.61 0.66 11.92
C TRP A 70 4.39 -0.22 10.93
N ILE A 71 5.17 0.39 10.03
CA ILE A 71 6.01 -0.34 9.06
C ILE A 71 6.98 -1.27 9.82
N ALA A 72 7.68 -0.74 10.82
CA ALA A 72 8.66 -1.51 11.58
C ALA A 72 8.07 -2.68 12.36
N GLU A 73 6.80 -2.58 12.78
CA GLU A 73 6.11 -3.61 13.56
C GLU A 73 5.43 -4.67 12.71
N ASN A 74 4.95 -4.31 11.52
CA ASN A 74 4.04 -5.16 10.74
C ASN A 74 4.64 -5.70 9.44
N VAL A 75 5.60 -4.99 8.82
CA VAL A 75 6.19 -5.39 7.54
C VAL A 75 7.26 -6.45 7.76
N THR A 76 7.08 -7.62 7.15
CA THR A 76 8.04 -8.74 7.21
C THR A 76 8.89 -8.84 5.96
N GLU A 77 8.38 -8.39 4.80
CA GLU A 77 9.08 -8.34 3.52
C GLU A 77 8.73 -7.05 2.77
N ILE A 78 9.61 -6.59 1.90
CA ILE A 78 9.40 -5.41 1.05
C ILE A 78 9.68 -5.83 -0.38
N PHE A 79 8.64 -5.88 -1.22
CA PHE A 79 8.76 -6.25 -2.64
C PHE A 79 8.96 -5.04 -3.52
N ALA A 80 8.15 -3.98 -3.31
CA ALA A 80 8.24 -2.73 -4.04
C ALA A 80 7.81 -1.55 -3.16
N SER A 81 8.27 -0.35 -3.49
CA SER A 81 7.85 0.93 -2.90
C SER A 81 7.80 1.99 -3.98
N GLU A 82 6.73 2.81 -4.00
CA GLU A 82 6.47 3.82 -5.01
C GLU A 82 6.62 3.25 -6.43
N PHE A 83 5.79 2.29 -6.77
CA PHE A 83 5.83 1.64 -8.08
C PHE A 83 4.62 2.03 -8.92
N SER A 84 4.88 2.27 -10.20
CA SER A 84 3.83 2.64 -11.14
C SER A 84 3.09 1.41 -11.66
N ILE A 85 1.79 1.55 -11.80
CA ILE A 85 0.91 0.58 -12.47
C ILE A 85 0.20 1.25 -13.63
N HIS A 86 -0.18 0.45 -14.61
CA HIS A 86 -1.14 0.84 -15.64
C HIS A 86 -2.02 -0.34 -16.03
N HIS A 87 -3.14 -0.04 -16.69
CA HIS A 87 -4.08 -1.07 -17.15
C HIS A 87 -4.67 -0.68 -18.52
N PRO A 88 -4.90 -1.63 -19.44
CA PRO A 88 -5.45 -1.36 -20.79
C PRO A 88 -6.82 -0.68 -20.78
N ALA A 89 -7.57 -0.78 -19.71
CA ALA A 89 -8.83 -0.04 -19.53
C ALA A 89 -8.67 1.48 -19.39
N GLY A 90 -7.45 2.03 -19.57
CA GLY A 90 -7.20 3.46 -19.67
C GLY A 90 -6.92 4.16 -18.34
N PHE A 91 -6.40 3.47 -17.33
CA PHE A 91 -5.96 4.09 -16.10
C PHE A 91 -4.52 3.72 -15.74
N ALA A 92 -3.89 4.59 -14.96
CA ALA A 92 -2.56 4.39 -14.40
C ALA A 92 -2.48 5.05 -13.00
N GLY A 93 -1.47 4.68 -12.23
CA GLY A 93 -1.24 5.27 -10.92
C GLY A 93 0.08 4.82 -10.30
N THR A 94 0.36 5.33 -9.12
CA THR A 94 1.51 4.92 -8.31
C THR A 94 1.01 4.35 -6.99
N CYS A 95 1.38 3.11 -6.72
CA CYS A 95 1.09 2.44 -5.46
C CYS A 95 2.22 2.69 -4.47
N ASP A 96 1.89 3.01 -3.21
CA ASP A 96 2.89 3.35 -2.22
C ASP A 96 3.80 2.16 -1.87
N ALA A 97 3.24 0.96 -1.67
CA ALA A 97 4.06 -0.22 -1.41
C ALA A 97 3.36 -1.56 -1.74
N LEU A 98 4.19 -2.55 -2.08
CA LEU A 98 3.85 -3.97 -2.06
C LEU A 98 4.72 -4.64 -1.00
N ILE A 99 4.08 -5.17 0.04
CA ILE A 99 4.74 -5.68 1.24
C ILE A 99 4.27 -7.08 1.59
N GLY A 100 5.14 -7.81 2.28
CA GLY A 100 4.77 -9.01 3.01
C GLY A 100 4.43 -8.67 4.45
N MET A 101 3.35 -9.24 4.94
CA MET A 101 2.97 -9.16 6.36
C MET A 101 3.08 -10.54 7.02
N LYS A 102 2.71 -10.63 8.29
CA LYS A 102 2.66 -11.90 9.02
C LYS A 102 1.77 -12.89 8.24
N ASN A 103 2.04 -14.18 8.36
CA ASN A 103 1.31 -15.26 7.66
C ASN A 103 1.55 -15.33 6.13
N ASN A 104 2.67 -14.77 5.64
CA ASN A 104 3.02 -14.73 4.21
C ASN A 104 2.01 -13.97 3.33
N GLU A 105 1.23 -13.09 3.91
CA GLU A 105 0.30 -12.25 3.16
C GLU A 105 1.06 -11.28 2.24
N LEU A 106 0.62 -11.18 0.99
CA LEU A 106 1.08 -10.21 0.01
C LEU A 106 0.08 -9.05 -0.04
N VAL A 107 0.47 -7.90 0.50
CA VAL A 107 -0.44 -6.79 0.78
C VAL A 107 -0.05 -5.55 -0.01
N LEU A 108 -1.02 -4.96 -0.71
CA LEU A 108 -0.93 -3.59 -1.21
C LEU A 108 -1.11 -2.63 -0.05
N ALA A 109 -0.13 -1.76 0.18
CA ALA A 109 -0.22 -0.77 1.23
C ALA A 109 -0.32 0.64 0.64
N ASP A 110 -1.24 1.43 1.17
CA ASP A 110 -1.50 2.80 0.76
C ASP A 110 -1.49 3.72 1.98
N TRP A 111 -0.61 4.74 1.96
CA TRP A 111 -0.39 5.64 3.08
C TRP A 111 -1.25 6.88 2.93
N LYS A 112 -2.03 7.19 3.96
CA LYS A 112 -2.83 8.41 3.99
C LYS A 112 -2.50 9.24 5.23
N THR A 113 -2.32 10.54 5.04
CA THR A 113 -2.28 11.50 6.14
C THR A 113 -3.65 12.15 6.25
N SER A 114 -4.27 12.08 7.41
CA SER A 114 -5.60 12.63 7.61
C SER A 114 -5.65 13.49 8.86
N VAL A 115 -6.22 14.68 8.70
CA VAL A 115 -6.66 15.51 9.82
C VAL A 115 -8.08 15.07 10.17
N GLY A 116 -8.23 14.37 11.28
CA GLY A 116 -9.52 13.85 11.73
C GLY A 116 -9.67 12.33 11.50
N ARG A 117 -10.73 11.79 12.11
CA ARG A 117 -11.02 10.35 12.06
C ARG A 117 -11.89 10.05 10.85
N LYS A 118 -11.35 9.33 9.87
CA LYS A 118 -12.09 8.87 8.69
C LYS A 118 -12.63 7.44 8.82
N THR A 119 -12.15 6.71 9.82
CA THR A 119 -12.58 5.33 10.09
C THR A 119 -13.58 5.27 11.23
N LYS A 120 -14.40 4.23 11.22
CA LYS A 120 -15.24 3.83 12.36
C LYS A 120 -14.84 2.41 12.76
N LYS A 121 -15.06 2.05 14.02
CA LYS A 121 -14.93 0.67 14.45
C LYS A 121 -16.16 -0.11 14.01
N ASP A 122 -15.93 -1.29 13.44
CA ASP A 122 -16.98 -2.27 13.16
C ASP A 122 -17.36 -3.07 14.43
N GLU A 123 -18.21 -4.08 14.27
CA GLU A 123 -18.70 -4.95 15.36
C GLU A 123 -17.54 -5.73 16.02
N ASP A 124 -16.50 -6.06 15.23
CA ASP A 124 -15.29 -6.76 15.72
C ASP A 124 -14.25 -5.79 16.31
N GLY A 125 -14.55 -4.50 16.36
CA GLY A 125 -13.67 -3.44 16.86
C GLY A 125 -12.55 -3.04 15.88
N LEU A 126 -12.61 -3.51 14.64
CA LEU A 126 -11.64 -3.17 13.58
C LEU A 126 -11.96 -1.79 12.99
N GLU A 127 -10.92 -1.04 12.65
CA GLU A 127 -11.06 0.26 11.99
C GLU A 127 -11.46 0.07 10.52
N ARG A 128 -12.60 0.63 10.13
CA ARG A 128 -13.13 0.53 8.77
C ARG A 128 -13.40 1.91 8.16
N LEU A 129 -13.08 2.07 6.88
CA LEU A 129 -13.54 3.17 6.07
C LEU A 129 -15.01 2.95 5.67
N PRO A 130 -15.79 4.03 5.45
CA PRO A 130 -17.15 3.89 4.91
C PRO A 130 -17.14 3.13 3.58
N PRO A 131 -18.14 2.29 3.29
CA PRO A 131 -18.29 1.65 1.99
C PRO A 131 -18.27 2.67 0.84
N GLY A 132 -17.62 2.32 -0.26
CA GLY A 132 -17.46 3.19 -1.43
C GLY A 132 -16.51 4.38 -1.23
N HIS A 133 -15.72 4.39 -0.16
CA HIS A 133 -14.68 5.41 0.02
C HIS A 133 -13.61 5.29 -1.08
N SER A 134 -13.20 6.43 -1.65
CA SER A 134 -12.26 6.47 -2.79
C SER A 134 -10.94 5.75 -2.57
N TYR A 135 -10.47 5.62 -1.33
CA TYR A 135 -9.26 4.87 -1.01
C TYR A 135 -9.42 3.36 -1.21
N ILE A 136 -10.63 2.83 -0.99
CA ILE A 136 -10.97 1.42 -1.26
C ILE A 136 -10.88 1.15 -2.75
N ASP A 137 -11.50 1.99 -3.58
CA ASP A 137 -11.44 1.86 -5.04
C ASP A 137 -10.03 2.05 -5.58
N GLN A 138 -9.24 2.93 -4.97
CA GLN A 138 -7.83 3.12 -5.32
C GLN A 138 -7.03 1.83 -5.12
N CYS A 139 -7.26 1.09 -4.03
CA CYS A 139 -6.65 -0.22 -3.84
C CYS A 139 -7.09 -1.23 -4.90
N GLY A 140 -8.37 -1.21 -5.30
CA GLY A 140 -8.88 -2.02 -6.41
C GLY A 140 -8.17 -1.73 -7.73
N ALA A 141 -7.98 -0.45 -8.06
CA ALA A 141 -7.24 -0.02 -9.24
C ALA A 141 -5.78 -0.49 -9.21
N TYR A 142 -5.11 -0.37 -8.07
CA TYR A 142 -3.73 -0.81 -7.90
C TYR A 142 -3.60 -2.33 -8.05
N SER A 143 -4.53 -3.09 -7.50
CA SER A 143 -4.57 -4.55 -7.65
C SER A 143 -4.73 -4.97 -9.11
N LEU A 144 -5.67 -4.38 -9.85
CA LEU A 144 -5.88 -4.64 -11.27
C LEU A 144 -4.63 -4.34 -12.09
N GLY A 145 -4.00 -3.17 -11.86
CA GLY A 145 -2.78 -2.78 -12.56
C GLY A 145 -1.60 -3.71 -12.24
N LEU A 146 -1.43 -4.11 -10.98
CA LEU A 146 -0.39 -5.05 -10.58
C LEU A 146 -0.60 -6.42 -11.23
N LYS A 147 -1.82 -6.97 -11.17
CA LYS A 147 -2.17 -8.23 -11.83
C LYS A 147 -1.88 -8.20 -13.33
N HIS A 148 -2.28 -7.11 -14.00
CA HIS A 148 -2.03 -6.95 -15.44
C HIS A 148 -0.55 -6.95 -15.78
N LEU A 149 0.27 -6.21 -15.02
CA LEU A 149 1.69 -6.04 -15.31
C LEU A 149 2.54 -7.25 -14.94
N THR A 150 2.19 -7.96 -13.88
CA THR A 150 3.08 -8.95 -13.27
C THR A 150 2.47 -10.34 -13.11
N GLY A 151 1.16 -10.48 -13.24
CA GLY A 151 0.43 -11.70 -12.90
C GLY A 151 0.28 -11.94 -11.38
N LEU A 152 0.86 -11.08 -10.53
CA LEU A 152 0.78 -11.26 -9.09
C LEU A 152 -0.62 -10.94 -8.56
N GLN A 153 -1.09 -11.79 -7.66
CA GLN A 153 -2.36 -11.64 -6.97
C GLN A 153 -2.11 -11.24 -5.51
N PRO A 154 -2.38 -9.98 -5.12
CA PRO A 154 -2.35 -9.61 -3.70
C PRO A 154 -3.40 -10.38 -2.90
N THR A 155 -3.06 -10.77 -1.68
CA THR A 155 -3.97 -11.44 -0.76
C THR A 155 -4.84 -10.45 0.03
N GLY A 156 -4.57 -9.15 -0.11
CA GLY A 156 -5.32 -8.08 0.53
C GLY A 156 -4.69 -6.72 0.34
N ALA A 157 -5.26 -5.71 1.02
CA ALA A 157 -4.72 -4.37 1.06
C ALA A 157 -4.79 -3.76 2.47
N ALA A 158 -3.92 -2.80 2.75
CA ALA A 158 -3.90 -2.04 4.00
C ALA A 158 -3.88 -0.54 3.70
N ILE A 159 -4.96 0.15 4.02
CA ILE A 159 -5.02 1.61 3.97
C ILE A 159 -4.64 2.13 5.36
N VAL A 160 -3.43 2.68 5.46
CA VAL A 160 -2.81 3.10 6.71
C VAL A 160 -2.98 4.60 6.88
N LEU A 161 -3.93 5.00 7.71
CA LEU A 161 -4.23 6.41 7.99
C LEU A 161 -3.33 6.87 9.15
N ALA A 162 -2.22 7.49 8.79
CA ALA A 162 -1.27 8.05 9.75
C ALA A 162 -1.95 9.09 10.65
N ARG A 163 -1.55 9.11 11.91
CA ARG A 163 -2.06 10.06 12.92
C ARG A 163 -0.96 10.97 13.41
N ARG A 164 -1.34 12.19 13.79
CA ARG A 164 -0.40 13.13 14.40
C ARG A 164 0.13 12.63 15.75
N CYS A 165 -0.69 11.87 16.48
CA CYS A 165 -0.35 11.28 17.77
C CYS A 165 -0.83 9.83 17.81
N GLY A 166 0.00 8.92 18.33
CA GLY A 166 -0.33 7.50 18.52
C GLY A 166 -0.25 6.66 17.23
N ASN A 167 -0.78 5.47 17.32
CA ASN A 167 -0.78 4.50 16.23
C ASN A 167 -1.71 4.94 15.10
N PRO A 168 -1.44 4.55 13.83
CA PRO A 168 -2.32 4.83 12.72
C PRO A 168 -3.66 4.10 12.88
N ASN A 169 -4.71 4.63 12.25
CA ASN A 169 -5.91 3.85 12.01
C ASN A 169 -5.69 3.04 10.72
N ILE A 170 -6.10 1.78 10.71
CA ILE A 170 -5.83 0.89 9.58
C ILE A 170 -7.13 0.26 9.14
N HIS A 171 -7.44 0.41 7.86
CA HIS A 171 -8.48 -0.35 7.20
C HIS A 171 -7.81 -1.48 6.42
N TYR A 172 -7.92 -2.70 6.94
CA TYR A 172 -7.49 -3.90 6.23
C TYR A 172 -8.61 -4.37 5.31
N MET A 173 -8.21 -4.76 4.11
CA MET A 173 -9.08 -5.41 3.13
C MET A 173 -8.60 -6.84 2.94
N THR A 174 -9.51 -7.78 3.09
CA THR A 174 -9.29 -9.17 2.69
C THR A 174 -9.19 -9.29 1.18
N GLN A 175 -8.76 -10.44 0.69
CA GLN A 175 -8.74 -10.71 -0.76
C GLN A 175 -10.12 -10.51 -1.39
N ALA A 176 -11.19 -11.01 -0.76
CA ALA A 176 -12.55 -10.86 -1.26
C ALA A 176 -13.02 -9.40 -1.31
N GLU A 177 -12.69 -8.60 -0.30
CA GLU A 177 -12.98 -7.16 -0.28
C GLU A 177 -12.18 -6.41 -1.35
N LEU A 178 -10.92 -6.80 -1.60
CA LEU A 178 -10.10 -6.23 -2.66
C LEU A 178 -10.65 -6.57 -4.05
N GLU A 179 -11.09 -7.81 -4.28
CA GLU A 179 -11.74 -8.23 -5.53
C GLU A 179 -13.07 -7.48 -5.75
N GLN A 180 -13.81 -7.18 -4.68
CA GLN A 180 -15.02 -6.36 -4.78
C GLN A 180 -14.67 -4.91 -5.15
N ALA A 181 -13.59 -4.35 -4.60
CA ALA A 181 -13.09 -3.03 -4.94
C ALA A 181 -12.62 -2.95 -6.41
N GLU A 182 -11.98 -4.00 -6.93
CA GLU A 182 -11.63 -4.13 -8.36
C GLU A 182 -12.85 -4.00 -9.26
N LYS A 183 -13.91 -4.75 -8.94
CA LYS A 183 -15.18 -4.70 -9.70
C LYS A 183 -15.83 -3.32 -9.63
N SER A 184 -15.88 -2.73 -8.43
CA SER A 184 -16.42 -1.38 -8.22
C SER A 184 -15.65 -0.34 -9.03
N PHE A 185 -14.32 -0.41 -9.01
CA PHE A 185 -13.47 0.51 -9.78
C PHE A 185 -13.68 0.35 -11.28
N MET A 186 -13.71 -0.88 -11.82
CA MET A 186 -13.94 -1.13 -13.25
C MET A 186 -15.30 -0.60 -13.71
N THR A 187 -16.36 -0.79 -12.92
CA THR A 187 -17.68 -0.20 -13.21
C THR A 187 -17.60 1.32 -13.37
N ARG A 188 -16.83 2.01 -12.52
CA ARG A 188 -16.64 3.47 -12.65
C ARG A 188 -15.84 3.85 -13.90
N VAL A 189 -14.83 3.05 -14.25
CA VAL A 189 -14.07 3.25 -15.50
C VAL A 189 -14.99 3.14 -16.71
N GLU A 190 -15.84 2.12 -16.76
CA GLU A 190 -16.84 1.93 -17.83
C GLU A 190 -17.82 3.10 -17.91
N GLN A 191 -18.36 3.53 -16.77
CA GLN A 191 -19.27 4.69 -16.68
C GLN A 191 -18.59 5.97 -17.16
N TYR A 192 -17.33 6.19 -16.80
CA TYR A 192 -16.55 7.35 -17.25
C TYR A 192 -16.41 7.38 -18.78
N PHE A 193 -16.02 6.27 -19.39
CA PHE A 193 -15.89 6.22 -20.85
C PHE A 193 -17.23 6.28 -21.57
N ALA A 194 -18.28 5.69 -21.03
CA ALA A 194 -19.64 5.83 -21.58
C ALA A 194 -20.13 7.29 -21.56
N ALA A 195 -19.84 8.03 -20.49
CA ALA A 195 -20.18 9.45 -20.39
C ALA A 195 -19.39 10.31 -21.38
N LEU A 196 -18.15 9.96 -21.70
CA LEU A 196 -17.36 10.67 -22.74
C LEU A 196 -17.92 10.46 -24.15
N GLN A 197 -18.51 9.28 -24.43
CA GLN A 197 -19.10 8.98 -25.72
C GLN A 197 -20.47 9.64 -25.93
N ASN A 198 -21.17 9.96 -24.85
CA ASN A 198 -22.47 10.64 -24.86
C ASN A 198 -22.40 11.97 -24.08
N PRO A 199 -21.71 13.00 -24.62
CA PRO A 199 -21.65 14.29 -23.95
C PRO A 199 -23.05 14.87 -23.83
N ILE A 200 -23.42 15.24 -22.59
CA ILE A 200 -24.71 15.93 -22.34
C ILE A 200 -24.76 17.16 -23.27
N GLN A 201 -25.70 17.19 -24.19
CA GLN A 201 -26.02 18.40 -24.94
C GLN A 201 -26.56 19.40 -23.90
N VAL A 202 -25.70 20.32 -23.49
CA VAL A 202 -26.16 21.49 -22.73
C VAL A 202 -26.97 22.33 -23.71
N SER A 203 -28.31 22.25 -23.64
CA SER A 203 -29.21 23.16 -24.34
C SER A 203 -28.89 24.59 -23.92
N ALA A 204 -28.52 25.41 -24.91
CA ALA A 204 -28.25 26.84 -24.73
C ALA A 204 -29.52 27.62 -24.35
#